data_c3b6b6cb0cf876c1ccc2245f1477097c
#
_entry.id   c3b6b6cb0cf876c1ccc2245f1477097c
#
_cell.length_a   1.000
_cell.length_b   1.000
_cell.length_c   1.000
_cell.angle_alpha   90.00
_cell.angle_beta   90.00
_cell.angle_gamma   90.00
#
_symmetry.space_group_name_H-M   'P 1'
#
loop_
_entity.id
_entity.type
_entity.pdbx_description
1 polymer ?
#
loop_
_entity_poly.entity_id
_entity_poly.type
_entity_poly.pdbx_seq_one_letter_code
_entity_poly.pdbx_strand_id
1 'polypeptide(L)'
;MSIAVPLQKLTQQQRETLTRQLEVRSKDNPFIQTEGIVVNAYEIDGENVYLPFYFGCQYLKQYPNEAFPFTQKVLPFEGKLREYQEKVAKQAIERLLKVRTAFLSMATGKGKTLTSIYLASLFGYQTMVLMHRVGLFDQWKETIYKVLPSAKVQLLDSKSPID
;
A
#
# COMPACT_ATOMS: atom_id res chain seq x y z
N MET A 1 -1.16 7.09 -2.94
CA MET A 1 -2.47 7.17 -3.63
C MET A 1 -3.46 7.77 -2.66
N SER A 2 -4.15 8.82 -3.05
CA SER A 2 -5.10 9.58 -2.24
C SER A 2 -6.39 9.79 -3.02
N ILE A 3 -7.47 10.13 -2.33
CA ILE A 3 -8.75 10.54 -2.94
C ILE A 3 -8.95 12.01 -2.67
N ALA A 4 -9.16 12.79 -3.73
CA ALA A 4 -9.52 14.20 -3.63
C ALA A 4 -11.02 14.33 -3.33
N VAL A 5 -11.34 15.07 -2.29
CA VAL A 5 -12.72 15.40 -1.91
C VAL A 5 -12.86 16.90 -1.85
N PRO A 6 -13.79 17.52 -2.64
CA PRO A 6 -14.03 18.94 -2.56
C PRO A 6 -14.49 19.36 -1.16
N LEU A 7 -13.82 20.34 -0.56
CA LEU A 7 -14.15 20.87 0.77
C LEU A 7 -15.58 21.37 0.88
N GLN A 8 -16.14 21.87 -0.23
CA GLN A 8 -17.51 22.37 -0.31
C GLN A 8 -18.56 21.24 -0.10
N LYS A 9 -18.20 19.99 -0.40
CA LYS A 9 -19.05 18.81 -0.19
C LYS A 9 -19.04 18.30 1.25
N LEU A 10 -18.18 18.84 2.10
CA LEU A 10 -18.03 18.45 3.50
C LEU A 10 -18.67 19.49 4.41
N THR A 11 -19.57 19.03 5.28
CA THR A 11 -20.09 19.88 6.38
C THR A 11 -18.95 20.19 7.37
N GLN A 12 -19.11 21.23 8.17
CA GLN A 12 -18.11 21.57 9.18
C GLN A 12 -17.87 20.40 10.14
N GLN A 13 -18.91 19.76 10.61
CA GLN A 13 -18.81 18.58 11.48
C GLN A 13 -18.04 17.42 10.84
N GLN A 14 -18.23 17.21 9.53
CA GLN A 14 -17.47 16.21 8.77
C GLN A 14 -16.00 16.56 8.69
N ARG A 15 -15.64 17.83 8.43
CA ARG A 15 -14.24 18.30 8.42
C ARG A 15 -13.55 18.08 9.76
N GLU A 16 -14.19 18.46 10.85
CA GLU A 16 -13.66 18.26 12.21
C GLU A 16 -13.46 16.76 12.54
N THR A 17 -14.42 15.91 12.13
CA THR A 17 -14.30 14.47 12.31
C THR A 17 -13.13 13.88 11.52
N LEU A 18 -12.97 14.29 10.24
CA LEU A 18 -11.85 13.88 9.39
C LEU A 18 -10.50 14.30 9.98
N THR A 19 -10.38 15.56 10.39
CA THR A 19 -9.16 16.09 11.03
C THR A 19 -8.79 15.26 12.26
N ARG A 20 -9.73 15.03 13.16
CA ARG A 20 -9.51 14.25 14.37
C ARG A 20 -9.10 12.80 14.12
N GLN A 21 -9.64 12.16 13.08
CA GLN A 21 -9.34 10.76 12.76
C GLN A 21 -8.02 10.59 12.00
N LEU A 22 -7.59 11.60 11.26
CA LEU A 22 -6.39 11.57 10.43
C LEU A 22 -5.22 12.35 11.04
N GLU A 23 -5.40 12.98 12.18
CA GLU A 23 -4.33 13.56 12.98
C GLU A 23 -3.70 12.47 13.86
N VAL A 24 -2.52 12.05 13.50
CA VAL A 24 -1.77 11.02 14.23
C VAL A 24 -0.78 11.71 15.15
N ARG A 25 -0.92 11.49 16.46
CA ARG A 25 0.03 11.98 17.47
C ARG A 25 0.96 10.85 17.87
N SER A 26 2.27 11.13 17.91
CA SER A 26 3.21 10.19 18.50
C SER A 26 2.86 10.04 19.98
N LYS A 27 2.91 8.80 20.49
CA LYS A 27 2.83 8.60 21.94
C LYS A 27 4.09 9.20 22.56
N ASP A 28 3.91 9.95 23.64
CA ASP A 28 5.02 10.46 24.42
C ASP A 28 5.93 9.30 24.82
N ASN A 29 7.17 9.37 24.39
CA ASN A 29 8.17 8.39 24.83
C ASN A 29 8.83 9.00 26.08
N PRO A 30 8.66 8.41 27.26
CA PRO A 30 9.21 8.96 28.50
C PRO A 30 10.76 9.08 28.50
N PHE A 31 11.42 8.46 27.52
CA PHE A 31 12.88 8.54 27.34
C PHE A 31 13.33 9.61 26.34
N ILE A 32 12.40 10.28 25.64
CA ILE A 32 12.71 11.29 24.63
C ILE A 32 11.86 12.50 24.96
N GLN A 33 12.49 13.57 25.48
CA GLN A 33 11.84 14.89 25.74
C GLN A 33 11.57 15.61 24.42
N THR A 34 10.78 15.06 23.53
CA THR A 34 10.28 15.76 22.35
C THR A 34 8.79 15.93 22.48
N GLU A 35 8.31 17.15 22.32
CA GLU A 35 6.88 17.41 22.13
C GLU A 35 6.34 16.44 21.07
N GLY A 36 5.22 15.78 21.38
CA GLY A 36 4.66 14.74 20.52
C GLY A 36 4.50 15.24 19.08
N ILE A 37 5.15 14.56 18.14
CA ILE A 37 5.05 14.89 16.72
C ILE A 37 3.62 14.65 16.27
N VAL A 38 2.98 15.68 15.75
CA VAL A 38 1.66 15.58 15.12
C VAL A 38 1.86 15.44 13.62
N VAL A 39 1.33 14.36 13.05
CA VAL A 39 1.36 14.11 11.61
C VAL A 39 -0.08 14.09 11.09
N ASN A 40 -0.37 14.94 10.14
CA ASN A 40 -1.64 14.92 9.43
C ASN A 40 -1.56 13.90 8.29
N ALA A 41 -2.38 12.84 8.37
CA ALA A 41 -2.48 11.85 7.30
C ALA A 41 -3.44 12.31 6.19
N TYR A 42 -3.59 13.60 5.99
CA TYR A 42 -4.35 14.25 4.92
C TYR A 42 -3.60 15.51 4.47
N GLU A 43 -3.93 15.98 3.28
CA GLU A 43 -3.38 17.21 2.72
C GLU A 43 -4.54 18.06 2.21
N ILE A 44 -4.44 19.38 2.38
CA ILE A 44 -5.40 20.34 1.80
C ILE A 44 -4.66 21.16 0.77
N ASP A 45 -5.16 21.11 -0.47
CA ASP A 45 -4.66 21.91 -1.58
C ASP A 45 -5.84 22.61 -2.26
N GLY A 46 -5.85 23.94 -2.14
CA GLY A 46 -6.93 24.79 -2.66
C GLY A 46 -8.30 24.42 -2.10
N GLU A 47 -9.18 23.94 -2.96
CA GLU A 47 -10.57 23.59 -2.61
C GLU A 47 -10.77 22.11 -2.27
N ASN A 48 -9.70 21.31 -2.27
CA ASN A 48 -9.78 19.88 -2.07
C ASN A 48 -9.04 19.44 -0.81
N VAL A 49 -9.56 18.39 -0.15
CA VAL A 49 -8.82 17.60 0.82
C VAL A 49 -8.46 16.25 0.22
N TYR A 50 -7.21 15.87 0.32
CA TYR A 50 -6.67 14.59 -0.15
C TYR A 50 -6.61 13.61 1.00
N LEU A 51 -7.43 12.57 0.94
CA LEU A 51 -7.55 11.55 1.97
C LEU A 51 -6.79 10.29 1.58
N PRO A 52 -6.21 9.53 2.54
CA PRO A 52 -5.67 8.20 2.25
C PRO A 52 -6.70 7.35 1.53
N PHE A 53 -6.30 6.65 0.47
CA PHE A 53 -7.20 5.97 -0.47
C PHE A 53 -8.27 5.13 0.23
N TYR A 54 -7.86 4.19 1.07
CA TYR A 54 -8.81 3.30 1.75
C TYR A 54 -9.75 4.05 2.69
N PHE A 55 -9.22 5.00 3.44
CA PHE A 55 -10.02 5.84 4.33
C PHE A 55 -11.05 6.65 3.55
N GLY A 56 -10.63 7.30 2.45
CA GLY A 56 -11.50 8.07 1.58
C GLY A 56 -12.61 7.21 0.96
N CYS A 57 -12.28 6.00 0.47
CA CYS A 57 -13.28 5.07 -0.05
C CYS A 57 -14.31 4.65 1.00
N GLN A 58 -13.88 4.35 2.21
CA GLN A 58 -14.79 4.00 3.30
C GLN A 58 -15.67 5.18 3.71
N TYR A 59 -15.08 6.37 3.79
CA TYR A 59 -15.78 7.59 4.17
C TYR A 59 -16.87 7.96 3.16
N LEU A 60 -16.52 7.92 1.86
CA LEU A 60 -17.45 8.22 0.76
C LEU A 60 -18.41 7.07 0.45
N LYS A 61 -18.17 5.88 1.04
CA LYS A 61 -18.87 4.63 0.69
C LYS A 61 -18.80 4.30 -0.82
N GLN A 62 -17.74 4.74 -1.47
CA GLN A 62 -17.49 4.57 -2.90
C GLN A 62 -16.11 3.97 -3.11
N TYR A 63 -16.04 2.93 -3.92
CA TYR A 63 -14.79 2.36 -4.40
C TYR A 63 -14.70 2.58 -5.89
N PRO A 64 -13.52 2.96 -6.42
CA PRO A 64 -13.35 3.11 -7.86
C PRO A 64 -13.71 1.80 -8.56
N ASN A 65 -14.65 1.88 -9.49
CA ASN A 65 -15.10 0.74 -10.28
C ASN A 65 -14.41 0.67 -11.64
N GLU A 66 -13.44 1.55 -11.86
CA GLU A 66 -12.71 1.63 -13.12
C GLU A 66 -11.74 0.45 -13.24
N ALA A 67 -11.75 -0.18 -14.39
CA ALA A 67 -10.71 -1.12 -14.78
C ALA A 67 -9.36 -0.39 -14.78
N PHE A 68 -8.32 -1.02 -14.25
CA PHE A 68 -6.98 -0.44 -14.34
C PHE A 68 -6.58 -0.34 -15.82
N PRO A 69 -6.16 0.82 -16.31
CA PRO A 69 -5.80 1.02 -17.72
C PRO A 69 -4.48 0.34 -18.12
N PHE A 70 -3.90 -0.46 -17.22
CA PHE A 70 -2.60 -1.07 -17.45
C PHE A 70 -2.72 -2.46 -18.05
N THR A 71 -1.81 -2.76 -18.97
CA THR A 71 -1.69 -4.10 -19.55
C THR A 71 -1.28 -5.10 -18.47
N GLN A 72 -2.05 -6.16 -18.32
CA GLN A 72 -1.71 -7.27 -17.45
C GLN A 72 -0.77 -8.24 -18.15
N LYS A 73 0.29 -8.63 -17.46
CA LYS A 73 1.18 -9.73 -17.87
C LYS A 73 1.41 -10.64 -16.68
N VAL A 74 0.62 -11.69 -16.61
CA VAL A 74 0.81 -12.73 -15.58
C VAL A 74 2.15 -13.40 -15.81
N LEU A 75 2.99 -13.41 -14.76
CA LEU A 75 4.25 -14.15 -14.75
C LEU A 75 4.05 -15.47 -14.00
N PRO A 76 4.55 -16.60 -14.54
CA PRO A 76 4.43 -17.89 -13.86
C PRO A 76 5.20 -17.84 -12.53
N PHE A 77 4.49 -18.15 -11.45
CA PHE A 77 5.09 -18.22 -10.12
C PHE A 77 5.66 -19.62 -9.88
N GLU A 78 6.97 -19.72 -9.81
CA GLU A 78 7.72 -20.98 -9.64
C GLU A 78 7.96 -21.34 -8.17
N GLY A 79 7.28 -20.68 -7.25
CA GLY A 79 7.34 -20.95 -5.82
C GLY A 79 6.19 -21.82 -5.33
N LYS A 80 6.30 -22.27 -4.07
CA LYS A 80 5.22 -22.94 -3.36
C LYS A 80 4.89 -22.18 -2.09
N LEU A 81 3.64 -21.77 -1.94
CA LEU A 81 3.15 -21.20 -0.69
C LEU A 81 2.90 -22.31 0.33
N ARG A 82 3.09 -21.98 1.61
CA ARG A 82 2.66 -22.85 2.71
C ARG A 82 1.16 -22.67 2.93
N GLU A 83 0.50 -23.64 3.52
CA GLU A 83 -0.95 -23.64 3.74
C GLU A 83 -1.48 -22.33 4.36
N TYR A 84 -0.79 -21.82 5.39
CA TYR A 84 -1.18 -20.55 6.02
C TYR A 84 -0.97 -19.33 5.11
N GLN A 85 0.02 -19.35 4.21
CA GLN A 85 0.24 -18.30 3.21
C GLN A 85 -0.84 -18.33 2.14
N GLU A 86 -1.27 -19.51 1.72
CA GLU A 86 -2.39 -19.68 0.79
C GLU A 86 -3.69 -19.09 1.36
N LYS A 87 -3.97 -19.36 2.65
CA LYS A 87 -5.13 -18.79 3.35
C LYS A 87 -5.08 -17.25 3.37
N VAL A 88 -3.92 -16.68 3.71
CA VAL A 88 -3.71 -15.22 3.72
C VAL A 88 -3.83 -14.65 2.31
N ALA A 89 -3.22 -15.29 1.31
CA ALA A 89 -3.29 -14.85 -0.08
C ALA A 89 -4.73 -14.84 -0.60
N LYS A 90 -5.52 -15.89 -0.32
CA LYS A 90 -6.93 -15.95 -0.70
C LYS A 90 -7.73 -14.78 -0.13
N GLN A 91 -7.60 -14.50 1.16
CA GLN A 91 -8.25 -13.36 1.80
C GLN A 91 -7.80 -12.02 1.21
N ALA A 92 -6.50 -11.89 0.89
CA ALA A 92 -5.95 -10.70 0.27
C ALA A 92 -6.51 -10.49 -1.14
N ILE A 93 -6.62 -11.55 -1.94
CA ILE A 93 -7.20 -11.51 -3.30
C ILE A 93 -8.65 -11.02 -3.24
N GLU A 94 -9.49 -11.64 -2.40
CA GLU A 94 -10.88 -11.25 -2.22
C GLU A 94 -11.00 -9.76 -1.83
N ARG A 95 -10.11 -9.31 -0.93
CA ARG A 95 -10.08 -7.93 -0.49
C ARG A 95 -9.63 -6.97 -1.60
N LEU A 96 -8.55 -7.31 -2.32
CA LEU A 96 -8.02 -6.50 -3.43
C LEU A 96 -9.02 -6.36 -4.57
N LEU A 97 -9.75 -7.42 -4.90
CA LEU A 97 -10.80 -7.36 -5.92
C LEU A 97 -11.98 -6.49 -5.50
N LYS A 98 -12.34 -6.50 -4.22
CA LYS A 98 -13.48 -5.75 -3.70
C LYS A 98 -13.18 -4.28 -3.42
N VAL A 99 -12.06 -4.00 -2.73
CA VAL A 99 -11.76 -2.66 -2.19
C VAL A 99 -10.42 -2.11 -2.63
N ARG A 100 -9.73 -2.78 -3.56
CA ARG A 100 -8.46 -2.35 -4.18
C ARG A 100 -7.29 -2.16 -3.20
N THR A 101 -7.44 -2.59 -1.96
CA THR A 101 -6.39 -2.50 -0.95
C THR A 101 -6.49 -3.67 0.02
N ALA A 102 -5.32 -4.13 0.52
CA ALA A 102 -5.24 -5.15 1.55
C ALA A 102 -4.04 -4.89 2.47
N PHE A 103 -4.18 -5.29 3.72
CA PHE A 103 -3.10 -5.27 4.70
C PHE A 103 -2.75 -6.70 5.10
N LEU A 104 -1.50 -7.12 4.88
CA LEU A 104 -1.01 -8.44 5.23
C LEU A 104 -0.44 -8.44 6.66
N SER A 105 -1.26 -8.83 7.64
CA SER A 105 -0.83 -8.99 9.02
C SER A 105 -0.27 -10.39 9.23
N MET A 106 1.05 -10.53 9.17
CA MET A 106 1.78 -11.78 9.36
C MET A 106 2.97 -11.56 10.29
N ALA A 107 3.26 -12.50 11.18
CA ALA A 107 4.42 -12.43 12.05
C ALA A 107 5.75 -12.36 11.24
N THR A 108 6.81 -11.88 11.89
CA THR A 108 8.15 -11.83 11.28
C THR A 108 8.61 -13.24 10.88
N GLY A 109 9.27 -13.37 9.73
CA GLY A 109 9.73 -14.66 9.20
C GLY A 109 8.65 -15.54 8.57
N LYS A 110 7.37 -15.14 8.58
CA LYS A 110 6.27 -15.93 7.99
C LYS A 110 6.09 -15.72 6.48
N GLY A 111 7.02 -15.02 5.81
CA GLY A 111 7.07 -14.91 4.35
C GLY A 111 6.13 -13.89 3.76
N LYS A 112 5.94 -12.74 4.42
CA LYS A 112 5.19 -11.60 3.85
C LYS A 112 5.66 -11.25 2.45
N THR A 113 6.97 -11.15 2.25
CA THR A 113 7.59 -10.86 0.94
C THR A 113 7.18 -11.87 -0.12
N LEU A 114 7.30 -13.16 0.17
CA LEU A 114 6.91 -14.21 -0.79
C LEU A 114 5.41 -14.16 -1.14
N THR A 115 4.55 -13.96 -0.13
CA THR A 115 3.10 -13.82 -0.33
C THR A 115 2.77 -12.59 -1.17
N SER A 116 3.47 -11.45 -0.94
CA SER A 116 3.27 -10.24 -1.75
C SER A 116 3.72 -10.41 -3.20
N ILE A 117 4.85 -11.09 -3.43
CA ILE A 117 5.34 -11.41 -4.79
C ILE A 117 4.36 -12.34 -5.51
N TYR A 118 3.81 -13.34 -4.83
CA TYR A 118 2.77 -14.21 -5.37
C TYR A 118 1.52 -13.40 -5.80
N LEU A 119 1.04 -12.50 -4.96
CA LEU A 119 -0.09 -11.64 -5.30
C LEU A 119 0.22 -10.77 -6.52
N ALA A 120 1.41 -10.14 -6.57
CA ALA A 120 1.83 -9.34 -7.71
C ALA A 120 1.88 -10.16 -9.02
N SER A 121 2.40 -11.38 -8.98
CA SER A 121 2.44 -12.27 -10.14
C SER A 121 1.06 -12.66 -10.64
N LEU A 122 0.12 -12.91 -9.72
CA LEU A 122 -1.24 -13.30 -10.03
C LEU A 122 -2.03 -12.15 -10.69
N PHE A 123 -1.89 -10.93 -10.17
CA PHE A 123 -2.55 -9.76 -10.75
C PHE A 123 -1.87 -9.29 -12.05
N GLY A 124 -0.60 -9.57 -12.24
CA GLY A 124 0.13 -9.32 -13.49
C GLY A 124 0.30 -7.85 -13.88
N TYR A 125 0.16 -6.92 -12.92
CA TYR A 125 0.41 -5.50 -13.15
C TYR A 125 1.87 -5.14 -12.91
N GLN A 126 2.33 -4.08 -13.58
CA GLN A 126 3.58 -3.44 -13.20
C GLN A 126 3.48 -2.99 -11.73
N THR A 127 4.41 -3.47 -10.92
CA THR A 127 4.33 -3.36 -9.46
C THR A 127 5.49 -2.51 -8.92
N MET A 128 5.16 -1.51 -8.11
CA MET A 128 6.14 -0.73 -7.37
C MET A 128 6.20 -1.22 -5.92
N VAL A 129 7.40 -1.46 -5.41
CA VAL A 129 7.64 -1.82 -4.01
C VAL A 129 8.36 -0.67 -3.31
N LEU A 130 7.72 -0.08 -2.31
CA LEU A 130 8.30 0.99 -1.50
C LEU A 130 8.95 0.41 -0.25
N MET A 131 10.21 0.77 -0.03
CA MET A 131 11.01 0.28 1.08
C MET A 131 11.68 1.45 1.82
N HIS A 132 11.71 1.36 3.15
CA HIS A 132 12.33 2.39 4.00
C HIS A 132 13.83 2.17 4.23
N ARG A 133 14.42 1.05 3.73
CA ARG A 133 15.85 0.71 3.86
C ARG A 133 16.35 0.10 2.56
N VAL A 134 17.47 0.63 2.06
CA VAL A 134 18.12 0.14 0.83
C VAL A 134 18.52 -1.35 0.95
N GLY A 135 19.00 -1.79 2.12
CA GLY A 135 19.39 -3.19 2.34
C GLY A 135 18.27 -4.22 2.18
N LEU A 136 17.00 -3.80 2.11
CA LEU A 136 15.88 -4.70 1.80
C LEU A 136 15.76 -4.96 0.28
N PHE A 137 16.35 -4.12 -0.55
CA PHE A 137 16.24 -4.25 -2.01
C PHE A 137 16.83 -5.57 -2.51
N ASP A 138 18.05 -5.89 -2.08
CA ASP A 138 18.72 -7.12 -2.52
C ASP A 138 17.95 -8.36 -2.10
N GLN A 139 17.43 -8.39 -0.87
CA GLN A 139 16.59 -9.47 -0.36
C GLN A 139 15.30 -9.63 -1.19
N TRP A 140 14.65 -8.52 -1.56
CA TRP A 140 13.46 -8.57 -2.40
C TRP A 140 13.78 -9.04 -3.81
N LYS A 141 14.83 -8.47 -4.42
CA LYS A 141 15.31 -8.83 -5.76
C LYS A 141 15.66 -10.30 -5.86
N GLU A 142 16.43 -10.82 -4.90
CA GLU A 142 16.79 -12.24 -4.84
C GLU A 142 15.53 -13.13 -4.73
N THR A 143 14.59 -12.76 -3.83
CA THR A 143 13.35 -13.51 -3.68
C THR A 143 12.49 -13.46 -4.94
N ILE A 144 12.41 -12.32 -5.63
CA ILE A 144 11.68 -12.18 -6.89
C ILE A 144 12.27 -13.12 -7.94
N TYR A 145 13.57 -13.06 -8.20
CA TYR A 145 14.19 -13.90 -9.24
C TYR A 145 14.13 -15.40 -8.93
N LYS A 146 14.09 -15.77 -7.65
CA LYS A 146 13.93 -17.17 -7.23
C LYS A 146 12.57 -17.74 -7.61
N VAL A 147 11.51 -16.93 -7.60
CA VAL A 147 10.13 -17.43 -7.83
C VAL A 147 9.46 -16.84 -9.07
N LEU A 148 10.06 -15.83 -9.69
CA LEU A 148 9.66 -15.20 -10.95
C LEU A 148 10.92 -14.95 -11.80
N PRO A 149 11.55 -15.99 -12.37
CA PRO A 149 12.83 -15.85 -13.08
C PRO A 149 12.78 -14.89 -14.27
N SER A 150 11.61 -14.74 -14.89
CA SER A 150 11.39 -13.86 -16.05
C SER A 150 11.02 -12.42 -15.68
N ALA A 151 10.96 -12.08 -14.40
CA ALA A 151 10.64 -10.72 -13.95
C ALA A 151 11.79 -9.76 -14.29
N LYS A 152 11.43 -8.53 -14.69
CA LYS A 152 12.37 -7.42 -14.80
C LYS A 152 12.27 -6.57 -13.54
N VAL A 153 13.38 -6.42 -12.82
CA VAL A 153 13.44 -5.65 -11.57
C VAL A 153 14.40 -4.49 -11.73
N GLN A 154 13.90 -3.28 -11.48
CA GLN A 154 14.68 -2.06 -11.50
C GLN A 154 14.67 -1.40 -10.12
N LEU A 155 15.79 -0.94 -9.63
CA LEU A 155 15.89 -0.05 -8.48
C LEU A 155 15.62 1.37 -8.94
N LEU A 156 14.67 2.02 -8.31
CA LEU A 156 14.45 3.46 -8.45
C LEU A 156 15.02 4.16 -7.22
N ASP A 157 16.06 4.90 -7.37
CA ASP A 157 16.62 5.79 -6.36
C ASP A 157 16.76 7.20 -6.92
N SER A 158 17.18 8.16 -6.09
CA SER A 158 17.34 9.56 -6.51
C SER A 158 18.38 9.77 -7.63
N LYS A 159 19.14 8.73 -7.98
CA LYS A 159 20.23 8.77 -8.98
C LYS A 159 19.89 7.97 -10.24
N SER A 160 18.87 7.13 -10.20
CA SER A 160 18.48 6.28 -11.33
C SER A 160 17.38 6.94 -12.14
N PRO A 161 17.55 7.19 -13.44
CA PRO A 161 16.47 7.66 -14.28
C PRO A 161 15.34 6.61 -14.33
N ILE A 162 14.12 7.09 -14.50
CA ILE A 162 12.97 6.24 -14.80
C ILE A 162 12.95 6.07 -16.31
N ASP A 163 13.25 4.85 -16.80
CA ASP A 163 13.14 4.48 -18.21
C ASP A 163 11.68 4.13 -18.58
#